data_fc70ed51a3bfefda2f02e2234d842000
#
_entry.id   fc70ed51a3bfefda2f02e2234d842000
#
_cell.length_a   1.000
_cell.length_b   1.000
_cell.length_c   1.000
_cell.angle_alpha   90.00
_cell.angle_beta   90.00
_cell.angle_gamma   90.00
#
_symmetry.space_group_name_H-M   'P 1'
#
loop_
_entity.id
_entity.type
_entity.pdbx_description
1 polymer ?
#
loop_
_entity_poly.entity_id
_entity_poly.type
_entity_poly.pdbx_seq_one_letter_code
_entity_poly.pdbx_strand_id
1 'polypeptide(L)'
;MRDDGGFDRDGDGVPDAARLLGYAGLLPQAAAVLAIAFGGNDYRYAALALAFAYASSILSFLGGIWWGLAARSGRTSPEWSWYAAVAPSLIAVAAGVPWVVGWPWPEPSLLVLGAIIAASPIVDAKLE
;
A
#
# COMPACT_ATOMS: atom_id res chain seq x y z
N MET A 1 -30.59 10.65 -38.46
CA MET A 1 -29.98 9.36 -38.15
C MET A 1 -29.06 9.53 -36.95
N ARG A 2 -29.62 9.26 -35.78
CA ARG A 2 -28.83 9.31 -34.54
C ARG A 2 -28.19 7.95 -34.36
N ASP A 3 -26.91 7.94 -34.48
CA ASP A 3 -26.10 6.81 -34.03
C ASP A 3 -26.18 6.83 -32.50
N ASP A 4 -27.10 6.07 -31.96
CA ASP A 4 -27.17 5.76 -30.58
C ASP A 4 -26.01 4.78 -30.34
N GLY A 5 -24.79 5.36 -30.33
CA GLY A 5 -23.64 4.65 -29.85
C GLY A 5 -23.99 4.12 -28.48
N GLY A 6 -24.35 2.86 -28.43
CA GLY A 6 -24.56 2.13 -27.20
C GLY A 6 -23.32 2.28 -26.36
N PHE A 7 -23.37 3.20 -25.44
CA PHE A 7 -22.50 3.13 -24.27
C PHE A 7 -22.94 1.85 -23.58
N ASP A 8 -22.25 0.79 -23.91
CA ASP A 8 -22.28 -0.43 -23.13
C ASP A 8 -21.88 -0.03 -21.71
N ARG A 9 -22.91 0.18 -20.89
CA ARG A 9 -22.77 0.33 -19.45
C ARG A 9 -22.51 -1.03 -18.78
N ASP A 10 -21.82 -1.90 -19.48
CA ASP A 10 -21.35 -3.17 -18.90
C ASP A 10 -20.12 -2.97 -18.02
N GLY A 11 -19.98 -1.80 -17.44
CA GLY A 11 -18.77 -1.34 -16.81
C GLY A 11 -18.83 -1.03 -15.33
N ASP A 12 -19.69 -1.66 -14.54
CA ASP A 12 -19.61 -1.56 -13.08
C ASP A 12 -18.52 -2.44 -12.47
N GLY A 13 -17.65 -3.02 -13.31
CA GLY A 13 -16.52 -3.83 -12.90
C GLY A 13 -15.20 -3.11 -13.07
N VAL A 14 -14.28 -3.37 -12.15
CA VAL A 14 -12.86 -3.00 -12.30
C VAL A 14 -12.33 -3.61 -13.60
N PRO A 15 -11.67 -2.85 -14.49
CA PRO A 15 -11.09 -3.38 -15.72
C PRO A 15 -10.21 -4.61 -15.46
N ASP A 16 -10.24 -5.60 -16.33
CA ASP A 16 -9.45 -6.82 -16.18
C ASP A 16 -7.95 -6.55 -16.03
N ALA A 17 -7.45 -5.54 -16.74
CA ALA A 17 -6.07 -5.10 -16.57
C ALA A 17 -5.77 -4.63 -15.14
N ALA A 18 -6.68 -3.90 -14.51
CA ALA A 18 -6.51 -3.43 -13.13
C ALA A 18 -6.56 -4.59 -12.13
N ARG A 19 -7.43 -5.58 -12.36
CA ARG A 19 -7.46 -6.81 -11.54
C ARG A 19 -6.17 -7.60 -11.68
N LEU A 20 -5.70 -7.81 -12.90
CA LEU A 20 -4.46 -8.52 -13.17
C LEU A 20 -3.28 -7.84 -12.50
N LEU A 21 -3.15 -6.52 -12.64
CA LEU A 21 -2.11 -5.73 -12.01
C LEU A 21 -2.20 -5.75 -10.49
N GLY A 22 -3.42 -5.73 -9.94
CA GLY A 22 -3.65 -5.87 -8.49
C GLY A 22 -3.15 -7.21 -7.96
N TYR A 23 -3.47 -8.31 -8.62
CA TYR A 23 -2.95 -9.63 -8.25
C TYR A 23 -1.44 -9.76 -8.46
N ALA A 24 -0.91 -9.21 -9.55
CA ALA A 24 0.52 -9.17 -9.80
C ALA A 24 1.27 -8.40 -8.71
N GLY A 25 0.65 -7.38 -8.15
CA GLY A 25 1.19 -6.63 -7.02
C GLY A 25 1.37 -7.46 -5.73
N LEU A 26 0.69 -8.60 -5.60
CA LEU A 26 0.87 -9.52 -4.46
C LEU A 26 2.05 -10.47 -4.64
N LEU A 27 2.57 -10.63 -5.86
CA LEU A 27 3.64 -11.59 -6.15
C LEU A 27 4.94 -11.31 -5.38
N PRO A 28 5.46 -10.07 -5.29
CA PRO A 28 6.66 -9.80 -4.50
C PRO A 28 6.49 -10.14 -3.03
N GLN A 29 5.33 -9.88 -2.47
CA GLN A 29 5.02 -10.19 -1.08
C GLN A 29 4.96 -11.71 -0.86
N ALA A 30 4.27 -12.43 -1.74
CA ALA A 30 4.20 -13.90 -1.69
C ALA A 30 5.59 -14.52 -1.83
N ALA A 31 6.42 -14.02 -2.75
CA ALA A 31 7.79 -14.47 -2.94
C ALA A 31 8.65 -14.24 -1.67
N ALA A 32 8.52 -13.07 -1.04
CA ALA A 32 9.22 -12.77 0.20
C ALA A 32 8.81 -13.72 1.34
N VAL A 33 7.51 -13.97 1.51
CA VAL A 33 6.99 -14.91 2.53
C VAL A 33 7.51 -16.33 2.30
N LEU A 34 7.49 -16.80 1.05
CA LEU A 34 8.01 -18.12 0.70
C LEU A 34 9.52 -18.22 0.95
N ALA A 35 10.27 -17.17 0.63
CA ALA A 35 11.71 -17.13 0.89
C ALA A 35 12.04 -17.13 2.39
N ILE A 36 11.23 -16.49 3.22
CA ILE A 36 11.38 -16.51 4.68
C ILE A 36 11.05 -17.90 5.24
N ALA A 37 10.00 -18.54 4.72
CA ALA A 37 9.52 -19.83 5.21
C ALA A 37 10.43 -20.99 4.79
N PHE A 38 10.93 -20.99 3.58
CA PHE A 38 11.63 -22.13 2.96
C PHE A 38 13.08 -21.83 2.58
N GLY A 39 13.48 -20.55 2.52
CA GLY A 39 14.85 -20.15 2.29
C GLY A 39 15.73 -20.40 3.52
N GLY A 40 16.97 -20.81 3.32
CA GLY A 40 17.94 -20.92 4.40
C GLY A 40 18.25 -19.55 5.04
N ASN A 41 19.01 -19.57 6.15
CA ASN A 41 19.37 -18.37 6.89
C ASN A 41 20.07 -17.29 6.01
N ASP A 42 20.77 -17.70 4.96
CA ASP A 42 21.47 -16.79 4.06
C ASP A 42 20.53 -15.84 3.28
N TYR A 43 19.32 -16.31 2.97
CA TYR A 43 18.33 -15.53 2.23
C TYR A 43 17.29 -14.85 3.11
N ARG A 44 17.21 -15.24 4.37
CA ARG A 44 16.19 -14.71 5.30
C ARG A 44 16.26 -13.21 5.45
N TYR A 45 17.45 -12.68 5.67
CA TYR A 45 17.64 -11.24 5.85
C TYR A 45 17.28 -10.45 4.58
N ALA A 46 17.73 -10.91 3.43
CA ALA A 46 17.41 -10.30 2.15
C ALA A 46 15.90 -10.33 1.86
N ALA A 47 15.23 -11.45 2.16
CA ALA A 47 13.79 -11.58 2.01
C ALA A 47 13.01 -10.65 2.93
N LEU A 48 13.45 -10.50 4.17
CA LEU A 48 12.85 -9.56 5.13
C LEU A 48 13.06 -8.10 4.70
N ALA A 49 14.24 -7.76 4.18
CA ALA A 49 14.52 -6.43 3.65
C ALA A 49 13.64 -6.11 2.43
N LEU A 50 13.46 -7.08 1.53
CA LEU A 50 12.58 -6.93 0.38
C LEU A 50 11.11 -6.77 0.81
N ALA A 51 10.65 -7.56 1.77
CA ALA A 51 9.31 -7.45 2.33
C ALA A 51 9.07 -6.07 2.96
N PHE A 52 10.05 -5.55 3.68
CA PHE A 52 10.00 -4.21 4.28
C PHE A 52 9.91 -3.11 3.20
N ALA A 53 10.79 -3.16 2.21
CA ALA A 53 10.81 -2.18 1.12
C ALA A 53 9.48 -2.19 0.37
N TYR A 54 8.92 -3.37 0.10
CA TYR A 54 7.66 -3.50 -0.58
C TYR A 54 6.48 -3.00 0.26
N ALA A 55 6.41 -3.35 1.54
CA ALA A 55 5.39 -2.86 2.46
C ALA A 55 5.43 -1.33 2.59
N SER A 56 6.63 -0.74 2.66
CA SER A 56 6.82 0.71 2.67
C SER A 56 6.31 1.38 1.39
N SER A 57 6.54 0.75 0.25
CA SER A 57 6.05 1.24 -1.04
C SER A 57 4.52 1.21 -1.13
N ILE A 58 3.89 0.13 -0.67
CA ILE A 58 2.42 0.02 -0.59
C ILE A 58 1.87 1.12 0.31
N LEU A 59 2.46 1.33 1.47
CA LEU A 59 2.00 2.32 2.44
C LEU A 59 2.10 3.74 1.86
N SER A 60 3.18 4.04 1.17
CA SER A 60 3.36 5.32 0.48
C SER A 60 2.35 5.51 -0.66
N PHE A 61 2.03 4.44 -1.38
CA PHE A 61 1.03 4.46 -2.44
C PHE A 61 -0.37 4.72 -1.89
N LEU A 62 -0.74 4.11 -0.77
CA LEU A 62 -2.00 4.38 -0.07
C LEU A 62 -2.11 5.86 0.33
N GLY A 63 -1.05 6.43 0.86
CA GLY A 63 -0.98 7.85 1.17
C GLY A 63 -1.26 8.73 -0.05
N GLY A 64 -0.70 8.36 -1.21
CA GLY A 64 -0.96 9.05 -2.48
C GLY A 64 -2.41 8.98 -2.93
N ILE A 65 -3.06 7.83 -2.75
CA ILE A 65 -4.50 7.66 -3.04
C ILE A 65 -5.32 8.58 -2.12
N TRP A 66 -5.05 8.60 -0.83
CA TRP A 66 -5.75 9.45 0.13
C TRP A 66 -5.56 10.94 -0.17
N TRP A 67 -4.35 11.32 -0.59
CA TRP A 67 -4.10 12.67 -1.09
C TRP A 67 -4.98 13.03 -2.28
N GLY A 68 -5.09 12.13 -3.26
CA GLY A 68 -5.94 12.31 -4.43
C GLY A 68 -7.42 12.43 -4.07
N LEU A 69 -7.91 11.63 -3.13
CA LEU A 69 -9.29 11.69 -2.63
C LEU A 69 -9.55 13.02 -1.91
N ALA A 70 -8.64 13.47 -1.05
CA ALA A 70 -8.74 14.76 -0.38
C ALA A 70 -8.72 15.92 -1.37
N ALA A 71 -7.84 15.89 -2.37
CA ALA A 71 -7.74 16.92 -3.39
C ALA A 71 -9.00 17.01 -4.26
N ARG A 72 -9.62 15.87 -4.57
CA ARG A 72 -10.87 15.84 -5.34
C ARG A 72 -12.03 16.52 -4.60
N SER A 73 -12.10 16.38 -3.29
CA SER A 73 -13.13 17.01 -2.46
C SER A 73 -12.87 18.52 -2.23
N GLY A 74 -11.69 19.00 -2.54
CA GLY A 74 -11.31 20.40 -2.52
C GLY A 74 -11.51 21.05 -1.16
N ARG A 75 -12.18 22.23 -1.13
CA ARG A 75 -12.41 23.01 0.10
C ARG A 75 -13.29 22.32 1.13
N THR A 76 -14.00 21.26 0.75
CA THR A 76 -14.87 20.51 1.66
C THR A 76 -14.13 19.39 2.37
N SER A 77 -12.88 19.12 2.02
CA SER A 77 -12.06 18.11 2.69
C SER A 77 -11.74 18.54 4.10
N PRO A 78 -12.01 17.70 5.11
CA PRO A 78 -11.60 17.99 6.47
C PRO A 78 -10.06 18.03 6.58
N GLU A 79 -9.54 18.88 7.44
CA GLU A 79 -8.08 19.05 7.57
C GLU A 79 -7.35 17.75 7.91
N TRP A 80 -7.95 16.86 8.69
CA TRP A 80 -7.34 15.59 9.06
C TRP A 80 -7.01 14.70 7.87
N SER A 81 -7.75 14.84 6.74
CA SER A 81 -7.51 14.01 5.55
C SER A 81 -6.14 14.26 4.92
N TRP A 82 -5.62 15.48 5.02
CA TRP A 82 -4.29 15.83 4.53
C TRP A 82 -3.19 15.23 5.39
N TYR A 83 -3.38 15.25 6.71
CA TYR A 83 -2.45 14.58 7.63
C TYR A 83 -2.48 13.07 7.45
N ALA A 84 -3.66 12.48 7.28
CA ALA A 84 -3.81 11.06 7.00
C ALA A 84 -3.10 10.64 5.71
N ALA A 85 -3.13 11.48 4.68
CA ALA A 85 -2.47 11.19 3.40
C ALA A 85 -0.94 11.17 3.49
N VAL A 86 -0.35 12.00 4.34
CA VAL A 86 1.11 12.09 4.50
C VAL A 86 1.64 11.09 5.53
N ALA A 87 0.85 10.79 6.56
CA ALA A 87 1.26 9.94 7.67
C ALA A 87 1.85 8.59 7.25
N PRO A 88 1.28 7.84 6.27
CA PRO A 88 1.83 6.55 5.87
C PRO A 88 3.29 6.60 5.39
N SER A 89 3.64 7.62 4.61
CA SER A 89 5.01 7.79 4.12
C SER A 89 5.99 8.10 5.25
N LEU A 90 5.59 8.94 6.19
CA LEU A 90 6.41 9.27 7.37
C LEU A 90 6.60 8.05 8.28
N ILE A 91 5.55 7.27 8.47
CA ILE A 91 5.62 6.03 9.26
C ILE A 91 6.55 5.02 8.58
N ALA A 92 6.46 4.87 7.26
CA ALA A 92 7.34 3.99 6.50
C ALA A 92 8.83 4.37 6.69
N VAL A 93 9.15 5.66 6.63
CA VAL A 93 10.51 6.16 6.89
C VAL A 93 10.92 5.89 8.33
N ALA A 94 10.07 6.25 9.30
CA ALA A 94 10.35 6.05 10.72
C ALA A 94 10.58 4.57 11.07
N ALA A 95 9.83 3.66 10.46
CA ALA A 95 9.99 2.23 10.62
C ALA A 95 11.35 1.70 10.10
N GLY A 96 12.01 2.42 9.19
CA GLY A 96 13.35 2.09 8.70
C GLY A 96 14.48 2.60 9.61
N VAL A 97 14.21 3.53 10.50
CA VAL A 97 15.25 4.14 11.38
C VAL A 97 15.97 3.09 12.23
N PRO A 98 15.32 2.09 12.86
CA PRO A 98 16.03 1.09 13.64
C PRO A 98 17.15 0.39 12.86
N TRP A 99 16.92 0.12 11.59
CA TRP A 99 17.95 -0.47 10.73
C TRP A 99 19.15 0.46 10.52
N VAL A 100 18.89 1.74 10.28
CA VAL A 100 19.93 2.74 10.04
C VAL A 100 20.82 2.92 11.29
N VAL A 101 20.24 2.82 12.48
CA VAL A 101 20.99 2.96 13.76
C VAL A 101 21.54 1.63 14.28
N GLY A 102 21.41 0.54 13.52
CA GLY A 102 21.98 -0.76 13.87
C GLY A 102 21.21 -1.56 14.92
N TRP A 103 19.93 -1.26 15.14
CA TRP A 103 19.07 -2.02 16.03
C TRP A 103 18.60 -3.33 15.37
N PRO A 104 18.14 -4.31 16.18
CA PRO A 104 17.49 -5.51 15.62
C PRO A 104 16.37 -5.12 14.70
N TRP A 105 16.45 -5.54 13.47
CA TRP A 105 15.56 -5.22 12.38
C TRP A 105 15.48 -6.47 11.49
N PRO A 106 14.40 -6.77 10.76
CA PRO A 106 13.26 -5.92 10.42
C PRO A 106 11.90 -6.33 11.03
N GLU A 107 11.85 -7.39 11.86
CA GLU A 107 10.57 -7.96 12.28
C GLU A 107 9.62 -6.96 12.96
N PRO A 108 10.04 -6.15 13.96
CA PRO A 108 9.14 -5.18 14.59
C PRO A 108 8.60 -4.15 13.61
N SER A 109 9.44 -3.68 12.69
CA SER A 109 9.05 -2.70 11.68
C SER A 109 8.04 -3.26 10.70
N LEU A 110 8.20 -4.52 10.29
CA LEU A 110 7.24 -5.21 9.43
C LEU A 110 5.88 -5.40 10.10
N LEU A 111 5.85 -5.72 11.40
CA LEU A 111 4.62 -5.83 12.15
C LEU A 111 3.88 -4.49 12.21
N VAL A 112 4.58 -3.40 12.45
CA VAL A 112 4.01 -2.06 12.45
C VAL A 112 3.43 -1.70 11.07
N LEU A 113 4.20 -1.88 10.01
CA LEU A 113 3.74 -1.60 8.65
C LEU A 113 2.55 -2.46 8.26
N GLY A 114 2.59 -3.75 8.58
CA GLY A 114 1.51 -4.69 8.31
C GLY A 114 0.22 -4.31 9.04
N ALA A 115 0.31 -3.90 10.31
CA ALA A 115 -0.83 -3.46 11.09
C ALA A 115 -1.46 -2.19 10.50
N ILE A 116 -0.66 -1.24 10.04
CA ILE A 116 -1.15 0.00 9.44
C ILE A 116 -1.81 -0.27 8.09
N ILE A 117 -1.22 -1.12 7.25
CA ILE A 117 -1.83 -1.55 5.99
C ILE A 117 -3.16 -2.25 6.25
N ALA A 118 -3.23 -3.13 7.24
CA ALA A 118 -4.46 -3.81 7.62
C ALA A 118 -5.54 -2.86 8.15
N ALA A 119 -5.16 -1.75 8.77
CA ALA A 119 -6.07 -0.72 9.25
C ALA A 119 -6.48 0.29 8.16
N SER A 120 -5.82 0.31 7.01
CA SER A 120 -6.08 1.28 5.93
C SER A 120 -7.53 1.31 5.43
N PRO A 121 -8.30 0.20 5.37
CA PRO A 121 -9.71 0.24 4.97
C PRO A 121 -10.58 1.13 5.86
N ILE A 122 -10.21 1.31 7.12
CA ILE A 122 -10.93 2.22 8.05
C ILE A 122 -10.80 3.67 7.58
N VAL A 123 -9.61 4.06 7.13
CA VAL A 123 -9.37 5.40 6.58
C VAL A 123 -10.06 5.57 5.25
N ASP A 124 -10.01 4.56 4.38
CA ASP A 124 -10.70 4.55 3.09
C ASP A 124 -12.20 4.79 3.28
N ALA A 125 -12.82 4.10 4.22
CA ALA A 125 -14.25 4.25 4.53
C ALA A 125 -14.61 5.67 5.01
N LYS A 126 -13.70 6.34 5.72
CA LYS A 126 -13.92 7.73 6.18
C LYS A 126 -13.68 8.77 5.09
N LEU A 127 -12.89 8.45 4.07
CA LEU A 127 -12.59 9.34 2.95
C LEU A 127 -13.62 9.23 1.81
N GLU A 128 -14.39 8.19 1.78
CA GLU A 128 -15.54 8.05 0.87
C GLU A 128 -16.72 8.89 1.39
#